data_9f3df8e559bb64d6714e2ae6fa768463
#
_entry.id   9f3df8e559bb64d6714e2ae6fa768463
#
_cell.length_a   1.000
_cell.length_b   1.000
_cell.length_c   1.000
_cell.angle_alpha   90.00
_cell.angle_beta   90.00
_cell.angle_gamma   90.00
#
_symmetry.space_group_name_H-M   'P 1'
#
loop_
_entity.id
_entity.type
_entity.pdbx_description
1 polymer ?
#
loop_
_entity_poly.entity_id
_entity_poly.type
_entity_poly.pdbx_seq_one_letter_code
_entity_poly.pdbx_strand_id
1 'polypeptide(L)'
;MASTVDSLTFDCRDPGSVAVFWCAALGYEIAEIDEEGADLRDPRGEGWRMLFLVVPERKSVKNRVHLDLRPPRSMAEEVERLKGNGAKEVLFVEVQNSFWTVMQDPEGNELCVLRGPDDGWEPA
;
A
#
# COMPACT_ATOMS: atom_id res chain seq x y z
N MET A 1 28.99 -7.56 -9.22
CA MET A 1 27.99 -7.75 -8.17
C MET A 1 26.81 -6.83 -8.41
N ALA A 2 25.63 -7.29 -8.11
CA ALA A 2 24.43 -6.49 -8.30
C ALA A 2 24.06 -5.73 -7.02
N SER A 3 23.24 -4.70 -7.17
CA SER A 3 22.69 -3.95 -6.04
C SER A 3 21.48 -4.69 -5.46
N THR A 4 21.09 -4.29 -4.26
CA THR A 4 19.86 -4.77 -3.62
C THR A 4 18.93 -3.59 -3.39
N VAL A 5 17.63 -3.86 -3.22
CA VAL A 5 16.67 -2.82 -2.88
C VAL A 5 16.77 -2.55 -1.38
N ASP A 6 17.07 -1.31 -1.01
CA ASP A 6 17.13 -0.90 0.39
C ASP A 6 15.74 -0.56 0.93
N SER A 7 15.00 0.20 0.15
CA SER A 7 13.72 0.73 0.61
C SER A 7 12.81 1.08 -0.55
N LEU A 8 11.53 1.14 -0.27
CA LEU A 8 10.52 1.71 -1.15
C LEU A 8 10.19 3.09 -0.58
N THR A 9 10.42 4.14 -1.35
CA THR A 9 10.25 5.51 -0.88
C THR A 9 9.12 6.20 -1.65
N PHE A 10 8.20 6.78 -0.89
CA PHE A 10 7.10 7.60 -1.43
C PHE A 10 7.37 9.06 -1.06
N ASP A 11 7.17 9.94 -2.01
CA ASP A 11 7.04 11.36 -1.71
C ASP A 11 5.62 11.61 -1.21
N CYS A 12 5.48 12.51 -0.24
CA CYS A 12 4.18 12.77 0.39
C CYS A 12 4.06 14.22 0.86
N ARG A 13 2.86 14.59 1.28
CA ARG A 13 2.60 15.89 1.91
C ARG A 13 2.37 15.74 3.41
N ASP A 14 1.71 14.66 3.83
CA ASP A 14 1.36 14.41 5.22
C ASP A 14 1.87 13.02 5.62
N PRO A 15 3.09 12.94 6.18
CA PRO A 15 3.65 11.65 6.54
C PRO A 15 2.83 10.91 7.60
N GLY A 16 2.13 11.64 8.47
CA GLY A 16 1.33 11.00 9.51
C GLY A 16 0.18 10.16 8.94
N SER A 17 -0.57 10.72 7.98
CA SER A 17 -1.73 10.01 7.44
C SER A 17 -1.31 8.80 6.61
N VAL A 18 -0.27 8.93 5.78
CA VAL A 18 0.19 7.80 4.95
C VAL A 18 0.86 6.73 5.78
N ALA A 19 1.62 7.13 6.83
CA ALA A 19 2.26 6.16 7.71
C ALA A 19 1.23 5.31 8.46
N VAL A 20 0.21 5.93 9.02
CA VAL A 20 -0.87 5.20 9.72
C VAL A 20 -1.56 4.23 8.77
N PHE A 21 -1.89 4.69 7.58
CA PHE A 21 -2.53 3.82 6.59
C PHE A 21 -1.67 2.62 6.22
N TRP A 22 -0.42 2.85 5.83
CA TRP A 22 0.44 1.76 5.34
C TRP A 22 0.85 0.80 6.45
N CYS A 23 0.99 1.27 7.70
CA CYS A 23 1.17 0.37 8.84
C CYS A 23 -0.03 -0.56 9.01
N ALA A 24 -1.24 -0.02 8.91
CA ALA A 24 -2.46 -0.83 9.00
C ALA A 24 -2.58 -1.79 7.81
N ALA A 25 -2.24 -1.33 6.61
CA ALA A 25 -2.37 -2.14 5.40
C ALA A 25 -1.43 -3.34 5.41
N LEU A 26 -0.20 -3.16 5.84
CA LEU A 26 0.86 -4.17 5.70
C LEU A 26 1.28 -4.83 7.01
N GLY A 27 0.75 -4.38 8.15
CA GLY A 27 1.21 -4.85 9.45
C GLY A 27 2.59 -4.33 9.80
N TYR A 28 2.95 -3.16 9.30
CA TYR A 28 4.24 -2.52 9.58
C TYR A 28 4.16 -1.68 10.85
N GLU A 29 5.31 -1.29 11.34
CA GLU A 29 5.47 -0.43 12.50
C GLU A 29 6.20 0.85 12.11
N ILE A 30 5.86 1.95 12.77
CA ILE A 30 6.57 3.22 12.60
C ILE A 30 7.85 3.15 13.42
N ALA A 31 9.01 3.18 12.75
CA ALA A 31 10.31 3.24 13.40
C ALA A 31 10.66 4.67 13.78
N GLU A 32 10.39 5.61 12.89
CA GLU A 32 10.58 7.05 13.14
C GLU A 32 9.54 7.83 12.35
N ILE A 33 9.10 8.96 12.90
CA ILE A 33 8.24 9.89 12.20
C ILE A 33 8.49 11.30 12.76
N ASP A 34 8.55 12.26 11.85
CA ASP A 34 8.65 13.68 12.18
C ASP A 34 7.99 14.49 11.06
N GLU A 35 8.20 15.79 11.07
CA GLU A 35 7.60 16.68 10.06
C GLU A 35 8.24 16.55 8.68
N GLU A 36 9.37 15.87 8.56
CA GLU A 36 10.08 15.67 7.28
C GLU A 36 9.74 14.33 6.63
N GLY A 37 9.21 13.37 7.38
CA GLY A 37 8.86 12.08 6.83
C GLY A 37 8.60 11.00 7.85
N ALA A 38 8.52 9.76 7.36
CA ALA A 38 8.29 8.59 8.20
C ALA A 38 9.12 7.42 7.69
N ASP A 39 9.55 6.58 8.62
CA ASP A 39 10.30 5.35 8.37
C ASP A 39 9.48 4.19 8.94
N LEU A 40 9.01 3.30 8.08
CA LEU A 40 8.20 2.15 8.45
C LEU A 40 8.99 0.87 8.24
N ARG A 41 8.88 -0.04 9.20
CA ARG A 41 9.57 -1.32 9.15
C ARG A 41 8.59 -2.47 9.30
N ASP A 42 8.86 -3.55 8.59
CA ASP A 42 8.16 -4.80 8.78
C ASP A 42 8.72 -5.50 10.02
N PRO A 43 7.92 -5.67 11.10
CA PRO A 43 8.43 -6.33 12.31
C PRO A 43 8.77 -7.80 12.09
N ARG A 44 8.24 -8.42 11.01
CA ARG A 44 8.56 -9.81 10.66
C ARG A 44 9.90 -9.92 9.93
N GLY A 45 10.45 -8.78 9.44
CA GLY A 45 11.72 -8.76 8.72
C GLY A 45 11.65 -9.32 7.30
N GLU A 46 10.45 -9.44 6.74
CA GLU A 46 10.25 -10.06 5.41
C GLU A 46 10.08 -9.02 4.30
N GLY A 47 9.43 -7.91 4.61
CA GLY A 47 9.12 -6.88 3.63
C GLY A 47 10.17 -5.79 3.57
N TRP A 48 10.12 -5.02 2.50
CA TRP A 48 11.02 -3.87 2.34
C TRP A 48 10.65 -2.78 3.33
N ARG A 49 11.67 -2.07 3.79
CA ARG A 49 11.50 -0.81 4.52
C ARG A 49 10.75 0.18 3.64
N MET A 50 9.82 0.94 4.21
CA MET A 50 9.10 2.00 3.51
C MET A 50 9.46 3.34 4.10
N LEU A 51 9.78 4.29 3.22
CA LEU A 51 10.05 5.67 3.62
C LEU A 51 9.02 6.59 2.99
N PHE A 52 8.64 7.60 3.73
CA PHE A 52 7.78 8.68 3.23
C PHE A 52 8.52 9.99 3.47
N LEU A 53 8.79 10.73 2.39
CA LEU A 53 9.54 11.99 2.46
C LEU A 53 8.64 13.12 2.03
N VAL A 54 8.59 14.19 2.85
CA VAL A 54 7.74 15.34 2.54
C VAL A 54 8.31 16.12 1.37
N VAL A 55 7.45 16.39 0.40
CA VAL A 55 7.75 17.23 -0.76
C VAL A 55 6.66 18.27 -0.90
N PRO A 56 6.94 19.41 -1.57
CA PRO A 56 5.91 20.46 -1.72
C PRO A 56 4.84 20.12 -2.75
N GLU A 57 5.13 19.23 -3.70
CA GLU A 57 4.19 18.88 -4.76
C GLU A 57 3.13 17.89 -4.27
N ARG A 58 1.90 18.08 -4.71
CA ARG A 58 0.84 17.09 -4.50
C ARG A 58 0.87 16.06 -5.62
N LYS A 59 0.43 14.85 -5.30
CA LYS A 59 0.22 13.86 -6.34
C LYS A 59 -0.89 14.32 -7.28
N SER A 60 -0.64 14.34 -8.58
CA SER A 60 -1.61 14.82 -9.58
C SER A 60 -1.85 13.83 -10.71
N VAL A 61 -0.90 12.94 -11.02
CA VAL A 61 -1.05 11.96 -12.08
C VAL A 61 -1.01 10.56 -11.48
N LYS A 62 -1.49 9.58 -12.26
CA LYS A 62 -1.48 8.17 -11.82
C LYS A 62 -0.06 7.69 -11.54
N ASN A 63 0.12 6.95 -10.46
CA ASN A 63 1.40 6.32 -10.14
C ASN A 63 1.83 5.39 -11.27
N ARG A 64 3.11 5.41 -11.61
CA ARG A 64 3.67 4.47 -12.59
C ARG A 64 4.03 3.13 -11.94
N VAL A 65 4.25 3.12 -10.64
CA VAL A 65 4.46 1.92 -9.84
C VAL A 65 3.37 1.88 -8.78
N HIS A 66 2.71 0.74 -8.64
CA HIS A 66 1.72 0.55 -7.58
C HIS A 66 1.96 -0.79 -6.90
N LEU A 67 1.61 -0.87 -5.63
CA LEU A 67 1.69 -2.11 -4.88
C LEU A 67 0.41 -2.91 -5.09
N ASP A 68 0.57 -4.19 -5.37
CA ASP A 68 -0.53 -5.14 -5.45
C ASP A 68 -0.53 -5.96 -4.17
N LEU A 69 -1.60 -5.85 -3.38
CA LEU A 69 -1.69 -6.48 -2.08
C LEU A 69 -2.48 -7.79 -2.18
N ARG A 70 -1.92 -8.87 -1.63
CA ARG A 70 -2.63 -10.15 -1.52
C ARG A 70 -3.26 -10.22 -0.14
N PRO A 71 -4.60 -10.20 -0.05
CA PRO A 71 -5.25 -10.26 1.25
C PRO A 71 -5.16 -11.67 1.85
N PRO A 72 -5.24 -11.79 3.18
CA PRO A 72 -5.18 -13.11 3.82
C PRO A 72 -6.45 -13.94 3.64
N ARG A 73 -7.59 -13.32 3.36
CA ARG A 73 -8.87 -14.01 3.20
C ARG A 73 -9.55 -13.63 1.90
N SER A 74 -10.38 -12.61 1.87
CA SER A 74 -11.07 -12.18 0.64
C SER A 74 -10.71 -10.76 0.26
N MET A 75 -10.81 -10.46 -1.04
CA MET A 75 -10.64 -9.11 -1.54
C MET A 75 -11.67 -8.15 -0.93
N ALA A 76 -12.93 -8.58 -0.85
CA ALA A 76 -14.00 -7.71 -0.36
C ALA A 76 -13.78 -7.29 1.10
N GLU A 77 -13.37 -8.23 1.96
CA GLU A 77 -13.06 -7.91 3.35
C GLU A 77 -11.91 -6.92 3.45
N GLU A 78 -10.87 -7.14 2.66
CA GLU A 78 -9.69 -6.28 2.70
C GLU A 78 -10.00 -4.87 2.18
N VAL A 79 -10.77 -4.77 1.11
CA VAL A 79 -11.21 -3.46 0.59
C VAL A 79 -11.93 -2.67 1.69
N GLU A 80 -12.86 -3.31 2.41
CA GLU A 80 -13.59 -2.64 3.48
C GLU A 80 -12.68 -2.27 4.66
N ARG A 81 -11.73 -3.13 5.00
CA ARG A 81 -10.76 -2.85 6.07
C ARG A 81 -9.90 -1.64 5.72
N LEU A 82 -9.40 -1.58 4.49
CA LEU A 82 -8.55 -0.47 4.05
C LEU A 82 -9.33 0.83 3.93
N LYS A 83 -10.60 0.78 3.52
CA LYS A 83 -11.47 1.96 3.51
C LYS A 83 -11.61 2.52 4.92
N GLY A 84 -11.78 1.65 5.92
CA GLY A 84 -11.83 2.05 7.32
C GLY A 84 -10.54 2.68 7.83
N ASN A 85 -9.43 2.48 7.14
CA ASN A 85 -8.13 3.04 7.49
C ASN A 85 -7.70 4.20 6.58
N GLY A 86 -8.61 4.71 5.76
CA GLY A 86 -8.36 5.92 4.99
C GLY A 86 -8.19 5.75 3.49
N ALA A 87 -8.29 4.52 2.98
CA ALA A 87 -8.22 4.30 1.54
C ALA A 87 -9.55 4.63 0.86
N LYS A 88 -9.46 4.94 -0.42
CA LYS A 88 -10.61 5.21 -1.27
C LYS A 88 -10.68 4.15 -2.35
N GLU A 89 -11.84 3.58 -2.55
CA GLU A 89 -12.08 2.64 -3.64
C GLU A 89 -12.26 3.40 -4.94
N VAL A 90 -11.57 2.95 -6.00
CA VAL A 90 -11.59 3.65 -7.30
C VAL A 90 -12.31 2.82 -8.35
N LEU A 91 -11.89 1.56 -8.54
CA LEU A 91 -12.37 0.77 -9.68
C LEU A 91 -12.20 -0.71 -9.42
N PHE A 92 -13.25 -1.48 -9.69
CA PHE A 92 -13.15 -2.94 -9.74
C PHE A 92 -12.84 -3.36 -11.18
N VAL A 93 -11.86 -4.23 -11.35
CA VAL A 93 -11.43 -4.72 -12.65
C VAL A 93 -11.55 -6.24 -12.67
N GLU A 94 -12.16 -6.76 -13.74
CA GLU A 94 -12.24 -8.20 -13.94
C GLU A 94 -11.77 -8.53 -15.36
N VAL A 95 -10.78 -9.43 -15.47
CA VAL A 95 -10.22 -9.85 -16.75
C VAL A 95 -10.08 -11.37 -16.72
N GLN A 96 -10.82 -12.05 -17.58
CA GLN A 96 -10.81 -13.52 -17.67
C GLN A 96 -11.15 -14.14 -16.30
N ASN A 97 -10.21 -14.88 -15.72
CA ASN A 97 -10.43 -15.58 -14.45
C ASN A 97 -9.82 -14.85 -13.27
N SER A 98 -9.51 -13.58 -13.43
CA SER A 98 -8.87 -12.79 -12.38
C SER A 98 -9.63 -11.48 -12.15
N PHE A 99 -9.55 -10.98 -10.92
CA PHE A 99 -10.14 -9.68 -10.60
C PHE A 99 -9.34 -9.01 -9.48
N TRP A 100 -9.45 -7.70 -9.40
CA TRP A 100 -8.82 -6.91 -8.36
C TRP A 100 -9.54 -5.58 -8.20
N THR A 101 -9.28 -4.89 -7.10
CA THR A 101 -9.84 -3.56 -6.86
C THR A 101 -8.70 -2.56 -6.80
N VAL A 102 -8.80 -1.50 -7.60
CA VAL A 102 -7.88 -0.36 -7.54
C VAL A 102 -8.36 0.56 -6.44
N MET A 103 -7.45 0.95 -5.55
CA MET A 103 -7.71 1.87 -4.46
C MET A 103 -6.69 3.00 -4.45
N GLN A 104 -6.93 4.00 -3.63
CA GLN A 104 -5.98 5.08 -3.38
C GLN A 104 -5.73 5.18 -1.89
N ASP A 105 -4.47 5.43 -1.52
CA ASP A 105 -4.13 5.73 -0.14
C ASP A 105 -4.60 7.15 0.23
N PRO A 106 -4.40 7.61 1.47
CA PRO A 106 -4.90 8.94 1.87
C PRO A 106 -4.38 10.12 1.04
N GLU A 107 -3.28 9.96 0.33
CA GLU A 107 -2.76 11.01 -0.55
C GLU A 107 -3.02 10.73 -2.03
N GLY A 108 -3.76 9.69 -2.35
CA GLY A 108 -4.14 9.38 -3.72
C GLY A 108 -3.18 8.43 -4.44
N ASN A 109 -2.18 7.87 -3.76
CA ASN A 109 -1.32 6.87 -4.38
C ASN A 109 -2.13 5.60 -4.67
N GLU A 110 -2.09 5.12 -5.91
CA GLU A 110 -2.82 3.93 -6.32
C GLU A 110 -2.17 2.66 -5.76
N LEU A 111 -3.01 1.75 -5.33
CA LEU A 111 -2.66 0.39 -4.94
C LEU A 111 -3.77 -0.53 -5.42
N CYS A 112 -3.49 -1.82 -5.52
CA CYS A 112 -4.49 -2.80 -5.90
C CYS A 112 -4.64 -3.84 -4.80
N VAL A 113 -5.88 -4.24 -4.55
CA VAL A 113 -6.17 -5.38 -3.69
C VAL A 113 -6.55 -6.53 -4.60
N LEU A 114 -5.79 -7.61 -4.54
CA LEU A 114 -5.97 -8.79 -5.37
C LEU A 114 -6.96 -9.75 -4.73
N ARG A 115 -7.34 -10.82 -5.44
CA ARG A 115 -8.13 -11.91 -4.85
C ARG A 115 -7.33 -12.57 -3.74
N GLY A 116 -8.04 -13.02 -2.73
CA GLY A 116 -7.45 -13.82 -1.66
C GLY A 116 -7.84 -15.29 -1.77
N PRO A 117 -7.39 -16.10 -0.80
CA PRO A 117 -7.74 -17.53 -0.77
C PRO A 117 -9.24 -17.79 -0.80
N ASP A 118 -10.04 -16.97 -0.12
CA ASP A 118 -11.50 -17.13 -0.09
C ASP A 118 -12.15 -16.81 -1.43
N ASP A 119 -11.40 -16.19 -2.36
CA ASP A 119 -11.85 -15.86 -3.71
C ASP A 119 -11.35 -16.87 -4.75
N GLY A 120 -10.82 -18.00 -4.30
CA GLY A 120 -10.32 -19.04 -5.20
C GLY A 120 -8.87 -18.86 -5.64
N TRP A 121 -8.14 -17.93 -5.05
CA TRP A 121 -6.73 -17.78 -5.37
C TRP A 121 -5.88 -18.81 -4.63
N GLU A 122 -4.91 -19.38 -5.34
CA GLU A 122 -3.93 -20.31 -4.77
C GLU A 122 -2.53 -19.89 -5.20
N PRO A 123 -1.53 -20.02 -4.32
CA PRO A 123 -0.15 -19.76 -4.70
C PRO A 123 0.31 -20.75 -5.78
N ALA A 124 1.18 -20.27 -6.67
CA ALA A 124 1.74 -21.11 -7.74
C ALA A 124 2.73 -22.14 -7.20
#